data_c3560998504d97bd39689a468013c5b5
#
_entry.id   c3560998504d97bd39689a468013c5b5
#
_cell.length_a   1.000
_cell.length_b   1.000
_cell.length_c   1.000
_cell.angle_alpha   90.00
_cell.angle_beta   90.00
_cell.angle_gamma   90.00
#
_symmetry.space_group_name_H-M   'P 1'
#
loop_
_entity.id
_entity.type
_entity.pdbx_description
1 polymer ?
#
loop_
_entity_poly.entity_id
_entity_poly.type
_entity_poly.pdbx_seq_one_letter_code
_entity_poly.pdbx_strand_id
1 'polypeptide(L)'
;KDKDVLVIGYGKSSCDVAQALVGTAKSMAVIARHLMWKVPKHLMNVLNYKHLFLTRGGEGLFKYIRVKGIEKFLHGIGKPIRNSMMNTVQWIVTKQCKLRELDMHPGTSLETIATSSISLVTEGFYENIVNGKIQFKKTSIERLEVVDGKKIAHLSTGEKMNADIIICGTGWIQSVPFLNQALQRRITNEEGDFRLYRNILPVDMPR
;
A
#
# COMPACT_ATOMS: atom_id res chain seq x y z
N LYS A 1 -17.64 3.30 -21.50
CA LYS A 1 -18.69 2.39 -21.03
C LYS A 1 -18.50 1.01 -21.64
N ASP A 2 -18.91 -0.04 -20.96
CA ASP A 2 -18.96 -1.43 -21.44
C ASP A 2 -17.60 -1.98 -21.95
N LYS A 3 -16.51 -1.58 -21.31
CA LYS A 3 -15.16 -2.06 -21.59
C LYS A 3 -14.64 -2.93 -20.46
N ASP A 4 -13.83 -3.92 -20.81
CA ASP A 4 -13.06 -4.72 -19.86
C ASP A 4 -11.84 -3.90 -19.43
N VAL A 5 -11.80 -3.49 -18.15
CA VAL A 5 -10.77 -2.58 -17.61
C VAL A 5 -9.86 -3.33 -16.65
N LEU A 6 -8.56 -3.20 -16.88
CA LEU A 6 -7.50 -3.77 -16.06
C LEU A 6 -6.66 -2.65 -15.46
N VAL A 7 -6.64 -2.54 -14.14
CA VAL A 7 -5.81 -1.58 -13.40
C VAL A 7 -4.56 -2.30 -12.87
N ILE A 8 -3.39 -1.78 -13.18
CA ILE A 8 -2.11 -2.31 -12.70
C ILE A 8 -1.65 -1.47 -11.52
N GLY A 9 -1.46 -2.13 -10.37
CA GLY A 9 -1.00 -1.52 -9.14
C GLY A 9 -2.03 -1.57 -8.01
N TYR A 10 -1.55 -1.46 -6.79
CA TYR A 10 -2.37 -1.51 -5.57
C TYR A 10 -2.14 -0.27 -4.70
N GLY A 11 -1.61 0.82 -5.27
CA GLY A 11 -1.51 2.11 -4.61
C GLY A 11 -2.90 2.73 -4.34
N LYS A 12 -2.93 3.83 -3.59
CA LYS A 12 -4.19 4.55 -3.30
C LYS A 12 -4.87 4.97 -4.59
N SER A 13 -4.13 5.59 -5.52
CA SER A 13 -4.67 6.05 -6.81
C SER A 13 -5.25 4.92 -7.65
N SER A 14 -4.59 3.75 -7.70
CA SER A 14 -5.11 2.58 -8.43
C SER A 14 -6.44 2.11 -7.87
N CYS A 15 -6.56 2.05 -6.54
CA CYS A 15 -7.81 1.66 -5.88
C CYS A 15 -8.92 2.69 -6.10
N ASP A 16 -8.59 4.00 -6.09
CA ASP A 16 -9.56 5.08 -6.34
C ASP A 16 -10.07 5.04 -7.78
N VAL A 17 -9.18 4.81 -8.75
CA VAL A 17 -9.57 4.65 -10.15
C VAL A 17 -10.45 3.43 -10.36
N ALA A 18 -10.06 2.28 -9.79
CA ALA A 18 -10.86 1.06 -9.87
C ALA A 18 -12.25 1.27 -9.27
N GLN A 19 -12.31 1.90 -8.09
CA GLN A 19 -13.56 2.22 -7.40
C GLN A 19 -14.47 3.17 -8.22
N ALA A 20 -13.89 4.19 -8.83
CA ALA A 20 -14.62 5.15 -9.64
C ALA A 20 -15.23 4.55 -10.91
N LEU A 21 -14.63 3.47 -11.43
CA LEU A 21 -15.06 2.80 -12.64
C LEU A 21 -16.05 1.64 -12.39
N VAL A 22 -16.26 1.24 -11.13
CA VAL A 22 -17.29 0.26 -10.78
C VAL A 22 -18.66 0.73 -11.26
N GLY A 23 -19.36 -0.12 -12.00
CA GLY A 23 -20.67 0.20 -12.58
C GLY A 23 -20.62 0.93 -13.92
N THR A 24 -19.44 1.40 -14.36
CA THR A 24 -19.26 1.99 -15.70
C THR A 24 -18.55 1.00 -16.65
N ALA A 25 -17.59 0.25 -16.12
CA ALA A 25 -16.90 -0.81 -16.83
C ALA A 25 -17.81 -2.05 -16.96
N LYS A 26 -17.62 -2.83 -18.01
CA LYS A 26 -18.24 -4.15 -18.19
C LYS A 26 -17.65 -5.15 -17.18
N SER A 27 -16.34 -5.16 -17.07
CA SER A 27 -15.61 -5.89 -16.02
C SER A 27 -14.48 -5.03 -15.47
N MET A 28 -14.15 -5.21 -14.18
CA MET A 28 -13.08 -4.48 -13.51
C MET A 28 -12.14 -5.46 -12.84
N ALA A 29 -10.86 -5.39 -13.18
CA ALA A 29 -9.82 -6.15 -12.49
C ALA A 29 -8.69 -5.23 -12.02
N VAL A 30 -8.14 -5.56 -10.86
CA VAL A 30 -6.94 -4.94 -10.30
C VAL A 30 -5.88 -6.01 -10.11
N ILE A 31 -4.70 -5.78 -10.65
CA ILE A 31 -3.57 -6.69 -10.49
C ILE A 31 -2.41 -5.98 -9.79
N ALA A 32 -1.72 -6.71 -8.91
CA ALA A 32 -0.57 -6.18 -8.20
C ALA A 32 0.44 -7.28 -7.87
N ARG A 33 1.72 -6.96 -7.97
CA ARG A 33 2.81 -7.88 -7.60
C ARG A 33 2.98 -7.99 -6.08
N HIS A 34 2.84 -6.86 -5.40
CA HIS A 34 3.06 -6.73 -3.97
C HIS A 34 1.84 -6.11 -3.29
N LEU A 35 1.54 -6.64 -2.12
CA LEU A 35 0.51 -6.11 -1.25
C LEU A 35 1.15 -5.18 -0.22
N MET A 36 0.48 -4.08 0.09
CA MET A 36 0.88 -3.16 1.14
C MET A 36 -0.25 -2.97 2.14
N TRP A 37 0.10 -2.63 3.36
CA TRP A 37 -0.88 -2.26 4.36
C TRP A 37 -1.63 -0.99 3.95
N LYS A 38 -2.95 -1.04 4.07
CA LYS A 38 -3.84 0.11 3.93
C LYS A 38 -4.64 0.27 5.21
N VAL A 39 -4.69 1.49 5.71
CA VAL A 39 -5.36 1.80 6.97
C VAL A 39 -6.73 2.40 6.67
N PRO A 40 -7.82 1.86 7.24
CA PRO A 40 -9.14 2.49 7.17
C PRO A 40 -9.12 3.88 7.78
N LYS A 41 -9.86 4.82 7.20
CA LYS A 41 -10.01 6.18 7.75
C LYS A 41 -10.56 6.15 9.18
N HIS A 42 -11.47 5.22 9.46
CA HIS A 42 -12.00 4.97 10.80
C HIS A 42 -11.80 3.50 11.16
N LEU A 43 -10.99 3.23 12.17
CA LEU A 43 -10.83 1.91 12.77
C LEU A 43 -12.11 1.57 13.55
N MET A 44 -12.62 0.36 13.35
CA MET A 44 -13.91 -0.09 13.91
C MET A 44 -15.07 0.87 13.60
N ASN A 45 -14.97 1.66 12.53
CA ASN A 45 -15.92 2.72 12.13
C ASN A 45 -16.09 3.87 13.14
N VAL A 46 -15.27 3.95 14.18
CA VAL A 46 -15.34 4.95 15.25
C VAL A 46 -14.07 5.78 15.35
N LEU A 47 -12.93 5.14 15.55
CA LEU A 47 -11.67 5.82 15.83
C LEU A 47 -10.98 6.25 14.53
N ASN A 48 -10.86 7.57 14.32
CA ASN A 48 -10.11 8.08 13.18
C ASN A 48 -8.61 7.73 13.30
N TYR A 49 -8.03 7.17 12.24
CA TYR A 49 -6.62 6.74 12.18
C TYR A 49 -5.63 7.84 12.60
N LYS A 50 -5.98 9.12 12.39
CA LYS A 50 -5.14 10.26 12.75
C LYS A 50 -4.83 10.30 14.24
N HIS A 51 -5.81 9.94 15.08
CA HIS A 51 -5.61 9.94 16.54
C HIS A 51 -4.67 8.82 16.99
N LEU A 52 -4.56 7.75 16.22
CA LEU A 52 -3.69 6.63 16.53
C LEU A 52 -2.28 6.81 15.95
N PHE A 53 -2.18 7.26 14.68
CA PHE A 53 -0.90 7.25 13.97
C PHE A 53 -0.23 8.63 13.84
N LEU A 54 -1.00 9.73 13.87
CA LEU A 54 -0.49 11.08 13.63
C LEU A 54 -0.40 11.93 14.89
N THR A 55 -0.47 11.31 16.06
CA THR A 55 -0.25 11.97 17.35
C THR A 55 1.13 11.63 17.90
N ARG A 56 1.65 12.42 18.82
CA ARG A 56 2.91 12.14 19.53
C ARG A 56 2.91 10.77 20.21
N GLY A 57 1.78 10.35 20.77
CA GLY A 57 1.62 9.02 21.34
C GLY A 57 1.68 7.91 20.30
N GLY A 58 1.04 8.13 19.14
CA GLY A 58 1.08 7.21 18.01
C GLY A 58 2.46 7.11 17.38
N GLU A 59 3.16 8.23 17.23
CA GLU A 59 4.55 8.23 16.74
C GLU A 59 5.47 7.37 17.63
N GLY A 60 5.26 7.38 18.94
CA GLY A 60 6.06 6.59 19.89
C GLY A 60 5.93 5.06 19.69
N LEU A 61 4.90 4.58 18.99
CA LEU A 61 4.75 3.16 18.65
C LEU A 61 5.74 2.71 17.56
N PHE A 62 6.28 3.63 16.77
CA PHE A 62 7.23 3.34 15.70
C PHE A 62 8.65 3.65 16.14
N LYS A 63 9.59 2.76 15.80
CA LYS A 63 10.98 2.93 16.17
C LYS A 63 11.66 3.90 15.20
N TYR A 64 12.14 5.01 15.73
CA TYR A 64 13.02 5.93 15.01
C TYR A 64 14.50 5.66 15.33
N ILE A 65 15.41 6.30 14.60
CA ILE A 65 16.87 6.11 14.71
C ILE A 65 17.36 6.42 16.13
N ARG A 66 16.78 7.41 16.79
CA ARG A 66 17.12 7.78 18.18
C ARG A 66 15.84 7.85 19.02
N VAL A 67 15.63 6.83 19.84
CA VAL A 67 14.53 6.76 20.81
C VAL A 67 14.90 7.52 22.09
N LYS A 68 13.99 8.37 22.59
CA LYS A 68 14.14 9.16 23.81
C LYS A 68 12.89 9.07 24.68
N GLY A 69 13.04 9.32 25.99
CA GLY A 69 11.90 9.40 26.93
C GLY A 69 11.00 8.15 26.88
N ILE A 70 9.71 8.35 26.71
CA ILE A 70 8.70 7.29 26.68
C ILE A 70 8.92 6.30 25.52
N GLU A 71 9.49 6.74 24.40
CA GLU A 71 9.82 5.88 23.28
C GLU A 71 10.88 4.86 23.69
N LYS A 72 11.88 5.26 24.48
CA LYS A 72 12.91 4.34 25.02
C LYS A 72 12.29 3.26 25.89
N PHE A 73 11.28 3.61 26.70
CA PHE A 73 10.53 2.63 27.48
C PHE A 73 9.77 1.68 26.59
N LEU A 74 8.94 2.20 25.63
CA LEU A 74 8.11 1.38 24.73
C LEU A 74 8.93 0.45 23.83
N HIS A 75 10.14 0.84 23.44
CA HIS A 75 11.03 0.01 22.63
C HIS A 75 12.04 -0.82 23.46
N GLY A 76 12.04 -0.64 24.79
CA GLY A 76 12.80 -1.41 25.76
C GLY A 76 11.93 -2.37 26.57
N ILE A 77 11.81 -2.11 27.87
CA ILE A 77 11.05 -2.93 28.81
C ILE A 77 9.55 -2.99 28.48
N GLY A 78 8.98 -1.90 27.96
CA GLY A 78 7.59 -1.79 27.53
C GLY A 78 7.28 -2.43 26.18
N LYS A 79 8.25 -3.08 25.51
CA LYS A 79 8.06 -3.71 24.19
C LYS A 79 6.89 -4.69 24.11
N PRO A 80 6.58 -5.53 25.13
CA PRO A 80 5.41 -6.39 25.08
C PRO A 80 4.10 -5.61 24.96
N ILE A 81 3.97 -4.51 25.71
CA ILE A 81 2.77 -3.64 25.69
C ILE A 81 2.63 -3.01 24.32
N ARG A 82 3.69 -2.41 23.81
CA ARG A 82 3.73 -1.82 22.46
C ARG A 82 3.36 -2.84 21.39
N ASN A 83 3.94 -4.03 21.42
CA ASN A 83 3.65 -5.09 20.46
C ASN A 83 2.20 -5.54 20.54
N SER A 84 1.63 -5.66 21.73
CA SER A 84 0.22 -5.97 21.92
C SER A 84 -0.68 -4.91 21.27
N MET A 85 -0.38 -3.63 21.45
CA MET A 85 -1.11 -2.53 20.81
C MET A 85 -1.03 -2.61 19.28
N MET A 86 0.18 -2.77 18.73
CA MET A 86 0.38 -2.88 17.28
C MET A 86 -0.33 -4.10 16.68
N ASN A 87 -0.25 -5.24 17.35
CA ASN A 87 -0.93 -6.47 16.93
C ASN A 87 -2.45 -6.31 16.96
N THR A 88 -2.98 -5.62 17.97
CA THR A 88 -4.41 -5.33 18.06
C THR A 88 -4.88 -4.47 16.89
N VAL A 89 -4.14 -3.39 16.58
CA VAL A 89 -4.46 -2.54 15.43
C VAL A 89 -4.35 -3.33 14.11
N GLN A 90 -3.31 -4.12 13.95
CA GLN A 90 -3.15 -4.99 12.78
C GLN A 90 -4.31 -5.98 12.64
N TRP A 91 -4.74 -6.59 13.74
CA TRP A 91 -5.88 -7.48 13.76
C TRP A 91 -7.18 -6.77 13.35
N ILE A 92 -7.42 -5.56 13.91
CA ILE A 92 -8.60 -4.74 13.55
C ILE A 92 -8.61 -4.46 12.05
N VAL A 93 -7.50 -3.95 11.49
CA VAL A 93 -7.38 -3.65 10.06
C VAL A 93 -7.62 -4.89 9.22
N THR A 94 -7.00 -6.02 9.59
CA THR A 94 -7.15 -7.30 8.90
C THR A 94 -8.60 -7.77 8.87
N LYS A 95 -9.31 -7.66 9.99
CA LYS A 95 -10.72 -8.06 10.10
C LYS A 95 -11.65 -7.10 9.37
N GLN A 96 -11.47 -5.79 9.59
CA GLN A 96 -12.32 -4.77 8.98
C GLN A 96 -12.25 -4.77 7.45
N CYS A 97 -11.05 -4.98 6.90
CA CYS A 97 -10.84 -5.04 5.44
C CYS A 97 -10.95 -6.46 4.87
N LYS A 98 -11.29 -7.47 5.67
CA LYS A 98 -11.39 -8.88 5.27
C LYS A 98 -10.15 -9.43 4.55
N LEU A 99 -8.96 -8.93 4.92
CA LEU A 99 -7.73 -9.17 4.15
C LEU A 99 -7.35 -10.63 4.02
N ARG A 100 -7.66 -11.48 5.02
CA ARG A 100 -7.40 -12.93 4.96
C ARG A 100 -8.40 -13.65 4.07
N GLU A 101 -9.67 -13.26 4.14
CA GLU A 101 -10.75 -13.86 3.34
C GLU A 101 -10.55 -13.57 1.84
N LEU A 102 -9.95 -12.41 1.52
CA LEU A 102 -9.68 -11.96 0.16
C LEU A 102 -8.28 -12.35 -0.36
N ASP A 103 -7.48 -13.06 0.45
CA ASP A 103 -6.06 -13.34 0.16
C ASP A 103 -5.23 -12.07 -0.11
N MET A 104 -5.60 -10.97 0.56
CA MET A 104 -4.96 -9.65 0.40
C MET A 104 -4.13 -9.22 1.61
N HIS A 105 -3.80 -10.16 2.50
CA HIS A 105 -2.93 -9.86 3.65
C HIS A 105 -1.49 -9.69 3.18
N PRO A 106 -0.80 -8.56 3.51
CA PRO A 106 0.55 -8.30 3.02
C PRO A 106 1.64 -9.29 3.46
N GLY A 107 1.38 -10.08 4.51
CA GLY A 107 2.36 -11.04 5.06
C GLY A 107 3.44 -10.41 5.93
N THR A 108 3.51 -9.09 6.00
CA THR A 108 4.45 -8.32 6.83
C THR A 108 3.75 -7.73 8.05
N SER A 109 4.51 -7.23 9.02
CA SER A 109 3.97 -6.47 10.15
C SER A 109 3.40 -5.13 9.69
N LEU A 110 2.35 -4.65 10.36
CA LEU A 110 1.81 -3.30 10.14
C LEU A 110 2.85 -2.20 10.39
N GLU A 111 3.90 -2.48 11.15
CA GLU A 111 5.00 -1.54 11.40
C GLU A 111 5.69 -1.06 10.11
N THR A 112 5.60 -1.83 9.03
CA THR A 112 6.18 -1.44 7.73
C THR A 112 5.60 -0.14 7.17
N ILE A 113 4.43 0.30 7.63
CA ILE A 113 3.88 1.61 7.27
C ILE A 113 4.76 2.79 7.72
N ALA A 114 5.61 2.58 8.73
CA ALA A 114 6.51 3.63 9.22
C ALA A 114 7.68 3.93 8.28
N THR A 115 8.05 2.98 7.43
CA THR A 115 9.12 3.12 6.43
C THR A 115 8.62 3.58 5.08
N SER A 116 7.31 3.57 4.89
CA SER A 116 6.63 4.04 3.68
C SER A 116 5.57 5.09 4.05
N SER A 117 4.89 5.64 3.08
CA SER A 117 3.73 6.49 3.34
C SER A 117 2.54 5.67 3.82
N ILE A 118 1.77 6.20 4.78
CA ILE A 118 0.52 5.58 5.20
C ILE A 118 -0.46 5.60 4.04
N SER A 119 -0.75 4.44 3.48
CA SER A 119 -1.77 4.29 2.45
C SER A 119 -3.15 4.13 3.11
N LEU A 120 -4.11 4.95 2.70
CA LEU A 120 -5.48 4.84 3.17
C LEU A 120 -6.29 3.89 2.31
N VAL A 121 -7.22 3.19 2.93
CA VAL A 121 -8.25 2.40 2.25
C VAL A 121 -9.13 3.32 1.42
N THR A 122 -9.44 2.93 0.19
CA THR A 122 -10.49 3.54 -0.62
C THR A 122 -11.84 2.98 -0.16
N GLU A 123 -12.77 3.86 0.18
CA GLU A 123 -14.11 3.47 0.63
C GLU A 123 -14.81 2.62 -0.44
N GLY A 124 -15.42 1.52 -0.05
CA GLY A 124 -16.11 0.58 -0.93
C GLY A 124 -15.21 -0.38 -1.72
N PHE A 125 -13.89 -0.20 -1.71
CA PHE A 125 -12.98 -1.01 -2.53
C PHE A 125 -13.01 -2.50 -2.15
N TYR A 126 -12.82 -2.83 -0.87
CA TYR A 126 -12.85 -4.22 -0.40
C TYR A 126 -14.26 -4.82 -0.48
N GLU A 127 -15.28 -4.03 -0.20
CA GLU A 127 -16.69 -4.43 -0.34
C GLU A 127 -17.01 -4.78 -1.79
N ASN A 128 -16.49 -4.03 -2.76
CA ASN A 128 -16.69 -4.33 -4.18
C ASN A 128 -15.90 -5.56 -4.64
N ILE A 129 -14.78 -5.89 -4.00
CA ILE A 129 -14.08 -7.17 -4.23
C ILE A 129 -14.93 -8.32 -3.66
N VAL A 130 -15.43 -8.21 -2.43
CA VAL A 130 -16.31 -9.22 -1.81
C VAL A 130 -17.56 -9.46 -2.66
N ASN A 131 -18.14 -8.41 -3.21
CA ASN A 131 -19.34 -8.48 -4.05
C ASN A 131 -19.06 -8.88 -5.51
N GLY A 132 -17.81 -9.21 -5.84
CA GLY A 132 -17.42 -9.63 -7.19
C GLY A 132 -17.43 -8.55 -8.26
N LYS A 133 -17.63 -7.26 -7.89
CA LYS A 133 -17.60 -6.13 -8.81
C LYS A 133 -16.18 -5.73 -9.23
N ILE A 134 -15.19 -6.02 -8.41
CA ILE A 134 -13.77 -5.86 -8.69
C ILE A 134 -13.11 -7.23 -8.50
N GLN A 135 -12.43 -7.73 -9.52
CA GLN A 135 -11.55 -8.89 -9.40
C GLN A 135 -10.17 -8.41 -8.97
N PHE A 136 -9.65 -8.95 -7.88
CA PHE A 136 -8.28 -8.68 -7.46
C PHE A 136 -7.40 -9.90 -7.68
N LYS A 137 -6.20 -9.70 -8.29
CA LYS A 137 -5.23 -10.78 -8.49
C LYS A 137 -3.82 -10.35 -8.12
N LYS A 138 -3.17 -11.16 -7.29
CA LYS A 138 -1.75 -10.98 -6.95
C LYS A 138 -0.88 -11.61 -8.04
N THR A 139 -0.57 -10.82 -9.06
CA THR A 139 0.13 -11.28 -10.27
C THR A 139 0.74 -10.10 -11.03
N SER A 140 1.43 -10.38 -12.13
CA SER A 140 1.92 -9.41 -13.12
C SER A 140 1.45 -9.78 -14.52
N ILE A 141 1.50 -8.82 -15.44
CA ILE A 141 1.32 -9.09 -16.86
C ILE A 141 2.65 -9.55 -17.43
N GLU A 142 2.65 -10.67 -18.16
CA GLU A 142 3.81 -11.12 -18.93
C GLU A 142 3.82 -10.56 -20.35
N ARG A 143 2.66 -10.60 -21.00
CA ARG A 143 2.50 -10.08 -22.35
C ARG A 143 1.07 -9.63 -22.61
N LEU A 144 0.94 -8.77 -23.61
CA LEU A 144 -0.33 -8.34 -24.17
C LEU A 144 -0.45 -8.91 -25.60
N GLU A 145 -1.63 -9.36 -25.95
CA GLU A 145 -1.90 -9.98 -27.25
C GLU A 145 -3.23 -9.46 -27.80
N VAL A 146 -3.33 -9.36 -29.10
CA VAL A 146 -4.60 -9.10 -29.79
C VAL A 146 -4.93 -10.34 -30.60
N VAL A 147 -6.04 -11.00 -30.26
CA VAL A 147 -6.54 -12.19 -30.95
C VAL A 147 -7.97 -11.89 -31.42
N ASP A 148 -8.20 -12.00 -32.71
CA ASP A 148 -9.52 -11.72 -33.33
C ASP A 148 -10.13 -10.38 -32.88
N GLY A 149 -9.31 -9.33 -32.79
CA GLY A 149 -9.73 -7.99 -32.37
C GLY A 149 -9.96 -7.83 -30.88
N LYS A 150 -9.82 -8.89 -30.07
CA LYS A 150 -9.90 -8.85 -28.62
C LYS A 150 -8.52 -8.64 -28.01
N LYS A 151 -8.43 -7.73 -27.05
CA LYS A 151 -7.18 -7.46 -26.30
C LYS A 151 -7.13 -8.35 -25.09
N ILE A 152 -6.07 -9.16 -24.99
CA ILE A 152 -5.89 -10.16 -23.95
C ILE A 152 -4.60 -9.86 -23.18
N ALA A 153 -4.68 -9.81 -21.85
CA ALA A 153 -3.54 -9.77 -20.97
C ALA A 153 -3.22 -11.21 -20.48
N HIS A 154 -2.01 -11.67 -20.69
CA HIS A 154 -1.49 -12.92 -20.15
C HIS A 154 -0.81 -12.62 -18.83
N LEU A 155 -1.26 -13.29 -17.78
CA LEU A 155 -0.76 -13.11 -16.42
C LEU A 155 0.35 -14.12 -16.12
N SER A 156 1.25 -13.78 -15.20
CA SER A 156 2.34 -14.67 -14.76
C SER A 156 1.84 -15.94 -14.05
N THR A 157 0.56 -15.99 -13.70
CA THR A 157 -0.12 -17.20 -13.20
C THR A 157 -0.55 -18.16 -14.30
N GLY A 158 -0.34 -17.83 -15.60
CA GLY A 158 -0.83 -18.56 -16.75
C GLY A 158 -2.28 -18.24 -17.14
N GLU A 159 -2.99 -17.46 -16.34
CA GLU A 159 -4.36 -17.00 -16.65
C GLU A 159 -4.37 -15.95 -17.76
N LYS A 160 -5.49 -15.85 -18.45
CA LYS A 160 -5.75 -14.84 -19.48
C LYS A 160 -6.93 -13.99 -19.06
N MET A 161 -6.85 -12.68 -19.27
CA MET A 161 -7.92 -11.73 -18.99
C MET A 161 -8.16 -10.81 -20.19
N ASN A 162 -9.43 -10.51 -20.46
CA ASN A 162 -9.74 -9.46 -21.42
C ASN A 162 -9.32 -8.09 -20.82
N ALA A 163 -8.74 -7.24 -21.64
CA ALA A 163 -8.24 -5.94 -21.24
C ALA A 163 -8.39 -4.92 -22.37
N ASP A 164 -9.62 -4.44 -22.61
CA ASP A 164 -9.85 -3.36 -23.58
C ASP A 164 -9.08 -2.10 -23.23
N ILE A 165 -9.01 -1.80 -21.93
CA ILE A 165 -8.32 -0.65 -21.36
C ILE A 165 -7.41 -1.12 -20.23
N ILE A 166 -6.16 -0.68 -20.28
CA ILE A 166 -5.18 -0.91 -19.21
C ILE A 166 -4.82 0.45 -18.60
N ILE A 167 -4.95 0.55 -17.27
CA ILE A 167 -4.62 1.75 -16.52
C ILE A 167 -3.42 1.43 -15.62
N CYS A 168 -2.30 2.11 -15.87
CA CYS A 168 -1.07 1.91 -15.11
C CYS A 168 -1.02 2.81 -13.89
N GLY A 169 -1.33 2.25 -12.72
CA GLY A 169 -1.16 2.91 -11.41
C GLY A 169 0.11 2.44 -10.70
N THR A 170 1.23 2.38 -11.42
CA THR A 170 2.49 1.76 -10.99
C THR A 170 3.39 2.68 -10.16
N GLY A 171 2.88 3.87 -9.77
CA GLY A 171 3.63 4.84 -8.99
C GLY A 171 4.57 5.70 -9.83
N TRP A 172 5.61 6.19 -9.21
CA TRP A 172 6.63 7.03 -9.85
C TRP A 172 8.02 6.61 -9.39
N ILE A 173 9.01 6.98 -10.17
CA ILE A 173 10.43 6.84 -9.80
C ILE A 173 10.76 7.95 -8.81
N GLN A 174 11.18 7.58 -7.61
CA GLN A 174 11.64 8.54 -6.61
C GLN A 174 12.99 9.11 -7.05
N SER A 175 13.02 10.37 -7.40
CA SER A 175 14.26 11.05 -7.76
C SER A 175 14.21 12.53 -7.40
N VAL A 176 15.37 13.12 -7.15
CA VAL A 176 15.54 14.56 -6.91
C VAL A 176 16.57 15.07 -7.92
N PRO A 177 16.15 15.28 -9.18
CA PRO A 177 17.09 15.51 -10.30
C PRO A 177 17.93 16.78 -10.19
N PHE A 178 17.50 17.73 -9.34
CA PHE A 178 18.25 18.96 -9.08
C PHE A 178 19.38 18.80 -8.06
N LEU A 179 19.46 17.65 -7.36
CA LEU A 179 20.59 17.36 -6.49
C LEU A 179 21.74 16.75 -7.29
N ASN A 180 22.97 17.10 -6.90
CA ASN A 180 24.14 16.46 -7.47
C ASN A 180 24.22 14.97 -7.09
N GLN A 181 24.98 14.18 -7.85
CA GLN A 181 25.06 12.74 -7.66
C GLN A 181 25.52 12.33 -6.26
N ALA A 182 26.41 13.08 -5.63
CA ALA A 182 26.91 12.78 -4.29
C ALA A 182 25.78 12.87 -3.25
N LEU A 183 24.94 13.90 -3.33
CA LEU A 183 23.78 14.07 -2.48
C LEU A 183 22.70 13.03 -2.79
N GLN A 184 22.46 12.71 -4.07
CA GLN A 184 21.50 11.66 -4.43
C GLN A 184 21.89 10.31 -3.81
N ARG A 185 23.15 9.87 -3.95
CA ARG A 185 23.66 8.63 -3.33
C ARG A 185 23.54 8.63 -1.80
N ARG A 186 23.61 9.81 -1.19
CA ARG A 186 23.49 9.96 0.27
C ARG A 186 22.06 9.78 0.77
N ILE A 187 21.06 10.12 -0.04
CA ILE A 187 19.65 10.08 0.33
C ILE A 187 18.91 8.87 -0.23
N THR A 188 19.53 8.05 -1.06
CA THR A 188 18.94 6.83 -1.64
C THR A 188 19.70 5.58 -1.19
N ASN A 189 18.99 4.45 -1.17
CA ASN A 189 19.58 3.12 -1.01
C ASN A 189 20.01 2.56 -2.39
N GLU A 190 20.54 1.34 -2.41
CA GLU A 190 20.95 0.64 -3.64
C GLU A 190 19.76 0.33 -4.57
N GLU A 191 18.56 0.23 -4.01
CA GLU A 191 17.30 -0.03 -4.72
C GLU A 191 16.66 1.25 -5.29
N GLY A 192 17.24 2.43 -4.97
CA GLY A 192 16.76 3.75 -5.43
C GLY A 192 15.71 4.39 -4.53
N ASP A 193 15.39 3.78 -3.38
CA ASP A 193 14.45 4.33 -2.41
C ASP A 193 15.11 5.37 -1.50
N PHE A 194 14.32 6.33 -1.04
CA PHE A 194 14.83 7.36 -0.14
C PHE A 194 15.18 6.83 1.25
N ARG A 195 16.42 7.13 1.68
CA ARG A 195 16.93 6.90 3.04
C ARG A 195 16.88 8.19 3.84
N LEU A 196 15.70 8.61 4.24
CA LEU A 196 15.53 9.84 4.99
C LEU A 196 15.01 9.55 6.40
N TYR A 197 15.56 10.25 7.39
CA TYR A 197 14.99 10.27 8.72
C TYR A 197 13.65 11.03 8.68
N ARG A 198 12.55 10.36 9.04
CA ARG A 198 11.17 10.89 8.94
C ARG A 198 10.82 11.42 7.54
N ASN A 199 11.41 10.85 6.50
CA ASN A 199 11.25 11.29 5.11
C ASN A 199 11.65 12.76 4.84
N ILE A 200 12.50 13.34 5.68
CA ILE A 200 12.90 14.77 5.59
C ILE A 200 14.40 14.94 5.50
N LEU A 201 15.17 14.30 6.38
CA LEU A 201 16.61 14.53 6.53
C LEU A 201 17.40 13.27 6.22
N PRO A 202 18.58 13.39 5.56
CA PRO A 202 19.51 12.28 5.44
C PRO A 202 19.87 11.69 6.82
N VAL A 203 19.94 10.36 6.90
CA VAL A 203 20.15 9.65 8.19
C VAL A 203 21.51 9.90 8.83
N ASP A 204 22.47 10.35 8.04
CA ASP A 204 23.86 10.61 8.39
C ASP A 204 24.18 12.10 8.63
N MET A 205 23.20 13.00 8.51
CA MET A 205 23.41 14.39 8.85
C MET A 205 23.67 14.56 10.36
N PRO A 206 24.78 15.23 10.75
CA PRO A 206 24.97 15.62 12.14
C PRO A 206 23.86 16.60 12.55
N ARG A 207 23.36 16.46 13.76
CA ARG A 207 22.41 17.38 14.38
C ARG A 207 23.15 18.53 15.00
#